data_e381d66a3bdea211b837c421d988a916
#
_entry.id   e381d66a3bdea211b837c421d988a916
#
_cell.length_a   1.000
_cell.length_b   1.000
_cell.length_c   1.000
_cell.angle_alpha   90.00
_cell.angle_beta   90.00
_cell.angle_gamma   90.00
#
_symmetry.space_group_name_H-M   'P 1'
#
loop_
_entity.id
_entity.type
_entity.pdbx_description
1 polymer ?
#
loop_
_entity_poly.entity_id
_entity_poly.type
_entity_poly.pdbx_seq_one_letter_code
_entity_poly.pdbx_strand_id
1 'polypeptide(L)'
;MNKRITSFWKFLTYDIWRITEDEVTRTTYAVYNIIKTIYLCISRFTEDRLVNKASALTYSTLLAIVPILAILFAIARGFGFDNLMESQIVNGFGGQTEATQVLLQFVNSYLSQTKSGIFIGVGLVMLLWSVLNLINNMEITFNRIWQVKKARSMYRKITDYFSMLLLIPILLVVSGGLSIFMSTMVKNIEDFTLLAPIGKFLIRLIPYVLTWIMFTGLYIFMPNTKVKFKHALVSGILAGTAYQAFQFLYISSQLWVSRYNAIYGSFAALPLFLLWLQISWTICLFGAELTYAGQNISNFNFDRDTRNISHRYREFISILIMSLIAKRFEKNESPYTAQEISEECQIPIRLTHQTLYELQEIRLIHEVVTDEKSEDIAYQPSMDINKMNVSILLDRLDTRGSEAFKIDKDKEFSDEWEVLMKAKEEYYKGAEQVLLKDL
;
A
#
# COMPACT_ATOMS: atom_id res chain seq x y z
N MET A 1 14.80 15.45 -29.92
CA MET A 1 14.82 14.43 -28.87
C MET A 1 15.27 13.11 -29.47
N ASN A 2 16.31 12.48 -28.93
CA ASN A 2 17.05 11.40 -29.58
C ASN A 2 16.16 10.17 -29.81
N LYS A 3 16.06 9.62 -31.06
CA LYS A 3 15.25 8.42 -31.40
C LYS A 3 15.47 7.23 -30.45
N ARG A 4 16.67 7.10 -29.88
CA ARG A 4 17.00 6.07 -28.88
C ARG A 4 16.25 6.27 -27.54
N ILE A 5 16.07 7.52 -27.11
CA ILE A 5 15.36 7.84 -25.84
C ILE A 5 13.87 7.56 -26.01
N THR A 6 13.27 7.93 -27.15
CA THR A 6 11.85 7.64 -27.42
C THR A 6 11.57 6.15 -27.56
N SER A 7 12.50 5.38 -28.18
CA SER A 7 12.39 3.92 -28.27
C SER A 7 12.52 3.25 -26.89
N PHE A 8 13.44 3.70 -26.04
CA PHE A 8 13.60 3.19 -24.68
C PHE A 8 12.37 3.48 -23.81
N TRP A 9 11.82 4.70 -23.89
CA TRP A 9 10.57 5.04 -23.19
C TRP A 9 9.39 4.22 -23.69
N LYS A 10 9.26 3.99 -25.00
CA LYS A 10 8.24 3.11 -25.56
C LYS A 10 8.38 1.69 -25.05
N PHE A 11 9.59 1.17 -25.02
CA PHE A 11 9.87 -0.16 -24.45
C PHE A 11 9.44 -0.26 -22.98
N LEU A 12 9.88 0.68 -22.11
CA LEU A 12 9.54 0.68 -20.67
C LEU A 12 8.04 0.87 -20.40
N THR A 13 7.38 1.66 -21.26
CA THR A 13 5.98 2.03 -21.00
C THR A 13 4.98 1.12 -21.69
N TYR A 14 5.36 0.38 -22.73
CA TYR A 14 4.43 -0.39 -23.56
C TYR A 14 4.93 -1.81 -23.84
N ASP A 15 6.06 -1.95 -24.52
CA ASP A 15 6.46 -3.23 -25.08
C ASP A 15 6.79 -4.28 -23.99
N ILE A 16 7.46 -3.87 -22.91
CA ILE A 16 7.85 -4.76 -21.81
C ILE A 16 6.65 -5.44 -21.12
N TRP A 17 5.48 -4.76 -21.10
CA TRP A 17 4.28 -5.25 -20.44
C TRP A 17 3.55 -6.37 -21.18
N ARG A 18 3.85 -6.53 -22.47
CA ARG A 18 3.27 -7.56 -23.34
C ARG A 18 4.09 -8.85 -23.36
N ILE A 19 5.33 -8.81 -22.88
CA ILE A 19 6.21 -9.98 -22.86
C ILE A 19 5.73 -10.96 -21.80
N THR A 20 5.40 -12.20 -22.24
CA THR A 20 4.99 -13.32 -21.40
C THR A 20 6.17 -14.21 -21.03
N GLU A 21 5.97 -15.10 -20.04
CA GLU A 21 7.01 -16.01 -19.54
C GLU A 21 7.48 -16.99 -20.62
N ASP A 22 6.58 -17.36 -21.57
CA ASP A 22 6.84 -18.33 -22.63
C ASP A 22 7.69 -17.78 -23.79
N GLU A 23 7.79 -16.43 -23.90
CA GLU A 23 8.49 -15.77 -25.01
C GLU A 23 9.97 -15.53 -24.74
N VAL A 24 10.41 -15.59 -23.48
CA VAL A 24 11.77 -15.24 -23.07
C VAL A 24 12.34 -16.23 -22.06
N THR A 25 13.68 -16.24 -21.91
CA THR A 25 14.32 -17.09 -20.91
C THR A 25 13.92 -16.64 -19.48
N ARG A 26 13.82 -17.60 -18.56
CA ARG A 26 13.41 -17.37 -17.18
C ARG A 26 14.22 -16.27 -16.45
N THR A 27 15.51 -16.16 -16.77
CA THR A 27 16.38 -15.10 -16.25
C THR A 27 16.02 -13.72 -16.81
N THR A 28 15.77 -13.62 -18.11
CA THR A 28 15.35 -12.37 -18.77
C THR A 28 13.98 -11.92 -18.28
N TYR A 29 13.06 -12.86 -18.10
CA TYR A 29 11.74 -12.58 -17.54
C TYR A 29 11.82 -12.03 -16.10
N ALA A 30 12.70 -12.60 -15.25
CA ALA A 30 12.93 -12.08 -13.89
C ALA A 30 13.46 -10.64 -13.91
N VAL A 31 14.41 -10.31 -14.82
CA VAL A 31 14.91 -8.94 -14.98
C VAL A 31 13.80 -7.99 -15.43
N TYR A 32 12.98 -8.41 -16.40
CA TYR A 32 11.85 -7.59 -16.85
C TYR A 32 10.83 -7.37 -15.72
N ASN A 33 10.56 -8.36 -14.89
CA ASN A 33 9.67 -8.19 -13.74
C ASN A 33 10.23 -7.20 -12.69
N ILE A 34 11.54 -7.17 -12.46
CA ILE A 34 12.17 -6.15 -11.61
C ILE A 34 11.98 -4.76 -12.22
N ILE A 35 12.24 -4.60 -13.51
CA ILE A 35 12.07 -3.32 -14.22
C ILE A 35 10.60 -2.87 -14.17
N LYS A 36 9.66 -3.77 -14.47
CA LYS A 36 8.21 -3.52 -14.38
C LYS A 36 7.82 -3.07 -12.96
N THR A 37 8.33 -3.78 -11.93
CA THR A 37 8.03 -3.46 -10.52
C THR A 37 8.52 -2.07 -10.14
N ILE A 38 9.75 -1.71 -10.51
CA ILE A 38 10.31 -0.37 -10.23
C ILE A 38 9.52 0.71 -10.97
N TYR A 39 9.23 0.49 -12.26
CA TYR A 39 8.43 1.44 -13.06
C TYR A 39 7.04 1.65 -12.44
N LEU A 40 6.34 0.56 -12.09
CA LEU A 40 5.02 0.61 -11.47
C LEU A 40 5.06 1.33 -10.13
N CYS A 41 6.05 1.02 -9.29
CA CYS A 41 6.25 1.67 -8.01
C CYS A 41 6.41 3.19 -8.17
N ILE A 42 7.26 3.66 -9.08
CA ILE A 42 7.49 5.10 -9.32
C ILE A 42 6.21 5.77 -9.89
N SER A 43 5.54 5.14 -10.85
CA SER A 43 4.31 5.68 -11.45
C SER A 43 3.22 5.87 -10.40
N ARG A 44 2.95 4.83 -9.62
CA ARG A 44 1.92 4.84 -8.57
C ARG A 44 2.27 5.75 -7.41
N PHE A 45 3.55 5.80 -7.02
CA PHE A 45 4.02 6.71 -5.98
C PHE A 45 3.68 8.17 -6.32
N THR A 46 3.77 8.52 -7.61
CA THR A 46 3.44 9.86 -8.11
C THR A 46 1.93 10.05 -8.28
N GLU A 47 1.23 9.08 -8.88
CA GLU A 47 -0.23 9.12 -9.11
C GLU A 47 -1.00 9.22 -7.78
N ASP A 48 -0.62 8.43 -6.77
CA ASP A 48 -1.24 8.41 -5.44
C ASP A 48 -0.78 9.56 -4.53
N ARG A 49 0.10 10.43 -5.04
CA ARG A 49 0.67 11.59 -4.31
C ARG A 49 1.22 11.21 -2.94
N LEU A 50 2.02 10.13 -2.90
CA LEU A 50 2.50 9.58 -1.63
C LEU A 50 3.40 10.54 -0.85
N VAL A 51 4.08 11.50 -1.52
CA VAL A 51 4.82 12.59 -0.85
C VAL A 51 3.89 13.43 0.02
N ASN A 52 2.68 13.77 -0.46
CA ASN A 52 1.70 14.52 0.33
C ASN A 52 1.18 13.70 1.52
N LYS A 53 1.07 12.38 1.36
CA LYS A 53 0.72 11.47 2.46
C LYS A 53 1.84 11.39 3.50
N ALA A 54 3.10 11.35 3.06
CA ALA A 54 4.26 11.43 3.95
C ALA A 54 4.24 12.73 4.77
N SER A 55 3.90 13.89 4.16
CA SER A 55 3.75 15.15 4.89
C SER A 55 2.65 15.09 5.95
N ALA A 56 1.50 14.51 5.63
CA ALA A 56 0.40 14.34 6.57
C ALA A 56 0.78 13.42 7.74
N LEU A 57 1.52 12.33 7.46
CA LEU A 57 2.04 11.43 8.49
C LEU A 57 3.11 12.11 9.33
N THR A 58 3.98 12.95 8.75
CA THR A 58 4.95 13.77 9.47
C THR A 58 4.28 14.67 10.49
N TYR A 59 3.23 15.40 10.07
CA TYR A 59 2.46 16.23 10.98
C TYR A 59 1.78 15.41 12.10
N SER A 60 1.15 14.30 11.76
CA SER A 60 0.53 13.41 12.74
C SER A 60 1.55 12.83 13.72
N THR A 61 2.75 12.50 13.24
CA THR A 61 3.86 12.00 14.08
C THR A 61 4.35 13.09 15.02
N LEU A 62 4.51 14.33 14.54
CA LEU A 62 4.92 15.46 15.39
C LEU A 62 3.95 15.67 16.55
N LEU A 63 2.64 15.61 16.30
CA LEU A 63 1.63 15.72 17.35
C LEU A 63 1.60 14.53 18.31
N ALA A 64 1.93 13.34 17.81
CA ALA A 64 1.88 12.11 18.60
C ALA A 64 3.21 11.77 19.32
N ILE A 65 4.34 12.43 18.99
CA ILE A 65 5.65 12.04 19.49
C ILE A 65 5.77 12.18 21.02
N VAL A 66 5.28 13.29 21.58
CA VAL A 66 5.29 13.51 23.02
C VAL A 66 4.37 12.50 23.74
N PRO A 67 3.11 12.30 23.31
CA PRO A 67 2.25 11.21 23.77
C PRO A 67 2.90 9.83 23.74
N ILE A 68 3.47 9.45 22.62
CA ILE A 68 4.13 8.15 22.44
C ILE A 68 5.27 7.99 23.45
N LEU A 69 6.15 8.98 23.53
CA LEU A 69 7.29 8.94 24.46
C LEU A 69 6.81 8.88 25.91
N ALA A 70 5.78 9.65 26.29
CA ALA A 70 5.23 9.62 27.63
C ALA A 70 4.71 8.22 28.01
N ILE A 71 3.99 7.54 27.10
CA ILE A 71 3.51 6.16 27.30
C ILE A 71 4.70 5.19 27.40
N LEU A 72 5.67 5.29 26.49
CA LEU A 72 6.86 4.46 26.47
C LEU A 72 7.65 4.57 27.79
N PHE A 73 7.87 5.81 28.26
CA PHE A 73 8.55 6.05 29.54
C PHE A 73 7.75 5.55 30.74
N ALA A 74 6.43 5.73 30.74
CA ALA A 74 5.58 5.21 31.80
C ALA A 74 5.67 3.68 31.91
N ILE A 75 5.65 2.99 30.78
CA ILE A 75 5.80 1.54 30.70
C ILE A 75 7.23 1.14 31.15
N ALA A 76 8.26 1.76 30.59
CA ALA A 76 9.65 1.45 30.91
C ALA A 76 9.96 1.66 32.39
N ARG A 77 9.45 2.74 33.00
CA ARG A 77 9.57 3.02 34.44
C ARG A 77 8.87 1.96 35.29
N GLY A 78 7.71 1.47 34.85
CA GLY A 78 7.00 0.38 35.53
C GLY A 78 7.82 -0.92 35.61
N PHE A 79 8.75 -1.12 34.64
CA PHE A 79 9.69 -2.25 34.61
C PHE A 79 11.10 -1.91 35.12
N GLY A 80 11.37 -0.68 35.54
CA GLY A 80 12.69 -0.24 36.00
C GLY A 80 13.73 0.01 34.90
N PHE A 81 13.28 0.26 33.65
CA PHE A 81 14.12 0.45 32.46
C PHE A 81 14.19 1.90 31.97
N ASP A 82 13.87 2.90 32.80
CA ASP A 82 13.83 4.33 32.48
C ASP A 82 15.16 4.86 31.93
N ASN A 83 16.30 4.53 32.57
CA ASN A 83 17.63 4.96 32.13
C ASN A 83 18.00 4.37 30.74
N LEU A 84 17.62 3.12 30.50
CA LEU A 84 17.84 2.46 29.20
C LEU A 84 17.08 3.12 28.08
N MET A 85 15.82 3.46 28.33
CA MET A 85 14.96 4.15 27.37
C MET A 85 15.51 5.54 27.02
N GLU A 86 15.92 6.32 28.00
CA GLU A 86 16.52 7.64 27.82
C GLU A 86 17.75 7.56 26.90
N SER A 87 18.68 6.64 27.21
CA SER A 87 19.86 6.43 26.39
C SER A 87 19.56 6.02 24.94
N GLN A 88 18.56 5.16 24.73
CA GLN A 88 18.14 4.72 23.40
C GLN A 88 17.51 5.85 22.58
N ILE A 89 16.72 6.71 23.23
CA ILE A 89 16.12 7.86 22.57
C ILE A 89 17.20 8.86 22.16
N VAL A 90 18.11 9.21 23.06
CA VAL A 90 19.23 10.11 22.74
C VAL A 90 20.05 9.57 21.57
N ASN A 91 20.36 8.28 21.54
CA ASN A 91 21.10 7.64 20.46
C ASN A 91 20.29 7.54 19.16
N GLY A 92 18.99 7.27 19.25
CA GLY A 92 18.09 7.07 18.11
C GLY A 92 17.80 8.36 17.33
N PHE A 93 17.77 9.51 18.00
CA PHE A 93 17.59 10.83 17.37
C PHE A 93 18.87 11.39 16.72
N GLY A 94 19.93 10.58 16.64
CA GLY A 94 21.04 10.84 15.72
C GLY A 94 21.79 12.14 15.93
N GLY A 95 22.00 12.55 17.20
CA GLY A 95 22.81 13.74 17.51
C GLY A 95 22.03 15.05 17.57
N GLN A 96 20.69 15.05 17.46
CA GLN A 96 19.85 16.21 17.73
C GLN A 96 19.68 16.44 19.22
N THR A 97 20.77 16.79 19.89
CA THR A 97 20.84 16.87 21.35
C THR A 97 19.84 17.87 21.92
N GLU A 98 19.65 19.02 21.27
CA GLU A 98 18.72 20.06 21.73
C GLU A 98 17.24 19.63 21.57
N ALA A 99 16.86 19.10 20.40
CA ALA A 99 15.50 18.61 20.18
C ALA A 99 15.16 17.44 21.12
N THR A 100 16.12 16.54 21.34
CA THR A 100 15.98 15.41 22.25
C THR A 100 15.82 15.87 23.70
N GLN A 101 16.60 16.86 24.15
CA GLN A 101 16.49 17.41 25.50
C GLN A 101 15.14 18.11 25.73
N VAL A 102 14.68 18.88 24.75
CA VAL A 102 13.35 19.51 24.82
C VAL A 102 12.25 18.46 24.91
N LEU A 103 12.31 17.41 24.11
CA LEU A 103 11.33 16.32 24.16
C LEU A 103 11.35 15.60 25.51
N LEU A 104 12.53 15.28 26.04
CA LEU A 104 12.68 14.63 27.34
C LEU A 104 12.18 15.51 28.48
N GLN A 105 12.42 16.84 28.42
CA GLN A 105 11.87 17.78 29.40
C GLN A 105 10.35 17.80 29.37
N PHE A 106 9.72 17.83 28.18
CA PHE A 106 8.26 17.74 28.04
C PHE A 106 7.72 16.44 28.64
N VAL A 107 8.33 15.31 28.30
CA VAL A 107 7.91 13.99 28.82
C VAL A 107 8.06 13.95 30.35
N ASN A 108 9.19 14.38 30.90
CA ASN A 108 9.42 14.39 32.34
C ASN A 108 8.49 15.37 33.08
N SER A 109 8.25 16.55 32.52
CA SER A 109 7.30 17.53 33.06
C SER A 109 5.89 16.93 33.06
N TYR A 110 5.50 16.26 31.98
CA TYR A 110 4.20 15.59 31.91
C TYR A 110 4.06 14.50 32.95
N LEU A 111 5.05 13.61 33.11
CA LEU A 111 5.05 12.53 34.08
C LEU A 111 5.10 13.01 35.55
N SER A 112 5.74 14.16 35.79
CA SER A 112 5.85 14.75 37.15
C SER A 112 4.59 15.51 37.58
N GLN A 113 3.88 16.15 36.62
CA GLN A 113 2.66 16.90 36.87
C GLN A 113 1.43 16.02 37.12
N THR A 114 1.53 14.70 36.96
CA THR A 114 0.46 13.72 37.11
C THR A 114 -0.05 13.54 38.58
N LYS A 115 0.10 14.56 39.42
CA LYS A 115 -0.37 14.50 40.82
C LYS A 115 -1.79 15.05 41.10
N SER A 116 -2.48 15.59 40.08
CA SER A 116 -3.81 16.23 40.25
C SER A 116 -4.91 15.55 39.43
N GLY A 117 -5.74 14.79 40.07
CA GLY A 117 -6.85 13.89 39.69
C GLY A 117 -7.57 14.08 38.33
N ILE A 118 -8.38 15.13 38.10
CA ILE A 118 -9.30 15.24 36.96
C ILE A 118 -8.55 15.62 35.66
N PHE A 119 -7.55 16.49 35.74
CA PHE A 119 -6.73 16.88 34.58
C PHE A 119 -5.89 15.73 34.00
N ILE A 120 -5.58 14.71 34.83
CA ILE A 120 -4.88 13.50 34.37
C ILE A 120 -5.74 12.71 33.40
N GLY A 121 -7.01 12.50 33.70
CA GLY A 121 -7.92 11.70 32.89
C GLY A 121 -8.08 12.31 31.50
N VAL A 122 -8.33 13.62 31.41
CA VAL A 122 -8.50 14.31 30.13
C VAL A 122 -7.18 14.33 29.33
N GLY A 123 -6.05 14.61 30.00
CA GLY A 123 -4.73 14.59 29.34
C GLY A 123 -4.37 13.21 28.80
N LEU A 124 -4.60 12.15 29.57
CA LEU A 124 -4.34 10.76 29.13
C LEU A 124 -5.21 10.37 27.93
N VAL A 125 -6.49 10.73 27.95
CA VAL A 125 -7.41 10.48 26.83
C VAL A 125 -6.94 11.21 25.57
N MET A 126 -6.53 12.48 25.69
CA MET A 126 -5.98 13.24 24.53
C MET A 126 -4.69 12.63 24.00
N LEU A 127 -3.82 12.15 24.87
CA LEU A 127 -2.59 11.46 24.46
C LEU A 127 -2.89 10.18 23.71
N LEU A 128 -3.73 9.32 24.27
CA LEU A 128 -4.16 8.08 23.62
C LEU A 128 -4.84 8.37 22.26
N TRP A 129 -5.69 9.40 22.21
CA TRP A 129 -6.34 9.82 20.98
C TRP A 129 -5.33 10.23 19.90
N SER A 130 -4.30 11.01 20.24
CA SER A 130 -3.26 11.43 19.29
C SER A 130 -2.49 10.24 18.72
N VAL A 131 -2.15 9.26 19.56
CA VAL A 131 -1.46 8.04 19.12
C VAL A 131 -2.36 7.18 18.24
N LEU A 132 -3.62 6.97 18.63
CA LEU A 132 -4.59 6.21 17.84
C LEU A 132 -4.86 6.89 16.49
N ASN A 133 -4.91 8.22 16.46
CA ASN A 133 -5.07 8.98 15.21
C ASN A 133 -3.86 8.81 14.27
N LEU A 134 -2.64 8.85 14.79
CA LEU A 134 -1.44 8.56 14.00
C LEU A 134 -1.51 7.16 13.37
N ILE A 135 -1.78 6.13 14.17
CA ILE A 135 -1.83 4.75 13.68
C ILE A 135 -2.98 4.57 12.67
N ASN A 136 -4.12 5.22 12.92
CA ASN A 136 -5.23 5.21 11.95
C ASN A 136 -4.87 5.88 10.62
N ASN A 137 -4.16 7.02 10.64
CA ASN A 137 -3.68 7.69 9.44
C ASN A 137 -2.65 6.84 8.67
N MET A 138 -1.80 6.10 9.40
CA MET A 138 -0.91 5.11 8.81
C MET A 138 -1.72 4.00 8.13
N GLU A 139 -2.66 3.37 8.84
CA GLU A 139 -3.51 2.31 8.29
C GLU A 139 -4.26 2.76 7.03
N ILE A 140 -4.88 3.94 7.06
CA ILE A 140 -5.60 4.50 5.89
C ILE A 140 -4.65 4.66 4.70
N THR A 141 -3.43 5.17 4.95
CA THR A 141 -2.44 5.36 3.89
C THR A 141 -1.99 4.04 3.29
N PHE A 142 -1.69 3.04 4.13
CA PHE A 142 -1.30 1.70 3.68
C PHE A 142 -2.44 0.98 2.96
N ASN A 143 -3.66 1.02 3.51
CA ASN A 143 -4.84 0.44 2.86
C ASN A 143 -5.10 1.07 1.48
N ARG A 144 -4.81 2.37 1.31
CA ARG A 144 -4.92 3.04 0.02
C ARG A 144 -3.88 2.53 -0.98
N ILE A 145 -2.62 2.35 -0.57
CA ILE A 145 -1.57 1.74 -1.40
C ILE A 145 -2.02 0.34 -1.86
N TRP A 146 -2.58 -0.45 -0.93
CA TRP A 146 -3.06 -1.80 -1.18
C TRP A 146 -4.44 -1.87 -1.84
N GLN A 147 -5.07 -0.73 -2.14
CA GLN A 147 -6.42 -0.63 -2.73
C GLN A 147 -7.51 -1.38 -1.92
N VAL A 148 -7.33 -1.47 -0.61
CA VAL A 148 -8.26 -2.13 0.30
C VAL A 148 -9.51 -1.26 0.48
N LYS A 149 -10.68 -1.76 0.10
CA LYS A 149 -11.97 -1.04 0.19
C LYS A 149 -12.59 -1.09 1.58
N LYS A 150 -12.36 -2.17 2.35
CA LYS A 150 -12.94 -2.35 3.69
C LYS A 150 -11.92 -1.99 4.77
N ALA A 151 -12.22 -1.00 5.60
CA ALA A 151 -11.45 -0.70 6.81
C ALA A 151 -11.64 -1.80 7.87
N ARG A 152 -10.68 -1.96 8.78
CA ARG A 152 -10.83 -2.84 9.96
C ARG A 152 -12.00 -2.39 10.82
N SER A 153 -12.68 -3.33 11.47
CA SER A 153 -13.71 -3.00 12.48
C SER A 153 -13.07 -2.24 13.65
N MET A 154 -13.82 -1.35 14.29
CA MET A 154 -13.30 -0.54 15.43
C MET A 154 -12.73 -1.39 16.56
N TYR A 155 -13.38 -2.51 16.88
CA TYR A 155 -12.89 -3.46 17.89
C TYR A 155 -11.50 -4.02 17.53
N ARG A 156 -11.33 -4.47 16.29
CA ARG A 156 -10.04 -5.01 15.80
C ARG A 156 -8.98 -3.92 15.74
N LYS A 157 -9.34 -2.69 15.36
CA LYS A 157 -8.41 -1.55 15.38
C LYS A 157 -7.85 -1.30 16.79
N ILE A 158 -8.72 -1.23 17.78
CA ILE A 158 -8.31 -0.98 19.19
C ILE A 158 -7.39 -2.10 19.66
N THR A 159 -7.74 -3.36 19.43
CA THR A 159 -6.94 -4.52 19.86
C THR A 159 -5.56 -4.54 19.18
N ASP A 160 -5.52 -4.35 17.85
CA ASP A 160 -4.27 -4.37 17.08
C ASP A 160 -3.36 -3.19 17.50
N TYR A 161 -3.93 -1.98 17.65
CA TYR A 161 -3.18 -0.79 18.02
C TYR A 161 -2.65 -0.85 19.45
N PHE A 162 -3.46 -1.37 20.38
CA PHE A 162 -3.03 -1.58 21.76
C PHE A 162 -1.90 -2.61 21.83
N SER A 163 -2.01 -3.70 21.07
CA SER A 163 -0.96 -4.72 20.97
C SER A 163 0.35 -4.14 20.44
N MET A 164 0.29 -3.32 19.37
CA MET A 164 1.46 -2.63 18.82
C MET A 164 2.09 -1.67 19.82
N LEU A 165 1.26 -0.88 20.52
CA LEU A 165 1.70 0.10 21.51
C LEU A 165 2.38 -0.57 22.72
N LEU A 166 2.00 -1.79 23.06
CA LEU A 166 2.60 -2.58 24.14
C LEU A 166 3.88 -3.31 23.65
N LEU A 167 3.90 -3.76 22.40
CA LEU A 167 5.02 -4.49 21.82
C LEU A 167 6.25 -3.59 21.56
N ILE A 168 6.03 -2.32 21.13
CA ILE A 168 7.11 -1.39 20.78
C ILE A 168 8.07 -1.15 21.97
N PRO A 169 7.62 -0.86 23.21
CA PRO A 169 8.52 -0.69 24.36
C PRO A 169 9.33 -1.95 24.65
N ILE A 170 8.69 -3.12 24.56
CA ILE A 170 9.36 -4.41 24.79
C ILE A 170 10.48 -4.60 23.78
N LEU A 171 10.19 -4.35 22.50
CA LEU A 171 11.20 -4.45 21.43
C LEU A 171 12.35 -3.45 21.61
N LEU A 172 12.04 -2.23 22.05
CA LEU A 172 13.07 -1.21 22.32
C LEU A 172 13.98 -1.61 23.48
N VAL A 173 13.40 -2.15 24.58
CA VAL A 173 14.17 -2.64 25.73
C VAL A 173 15.05 -3.83 25.34
N VAL A 174 14.49 -4.79 24.60
CA VAL A 174 15.23 -5.96 24.10
C VAL A 174 16.35 -5.51 23.15
N SER A 175 16.08 -4.59 22.23
CA SER A 175 17.08 -4.03 21.32
C SER A 175 18.20 -3.30 22.06
N GLY A 176 17.85 -2.50 23.07
CA GLY A 176 18.83 -1.80 23.94
C GLY A 176 19.67 -2.77 24.75
N GLY A 177 19.04 -3.75 25.38
CA GLY A 177 19.73 -4.80 26.14
C GLY A 177 20.68 -5.61 25.26
N LEU A 178 20.23 -5.98 24.04
CA LEU A 178 21.05 -6.69 23.07
C LEU A 178 22.26 -5.84 22.64
N SER A 179 22.09 -4.55 22.40
CA SER A 179 23.16 -3.63 22.02
C SER A 179 24.24 -3.53 23.11
N ILE A 180 23.84 -3.42 24.38
CA ILE A 180 24.77 -3.39 25.52
C ILE A 180 25.49 -4.74 25.67
N PHE A 181 24.73 -5.86 25.61
CA PHE A 181 25.32 -7.20 25.68
C PHE A 181 26.37 -7.40 24.57
N MET A 182 26.04 -7.02 23.34
CA MET A 182 26.96 -7.14 22.21
C MET A 182 28.18 -6.22 22.33
N SER A 183 28.02 -5.00 22.84
CA SER A 183 29.15 -4.09 23.07
C SER A 183 30.11 -4.63 24.14
N THR A 184 29.59 -5.32 25.16
CA THR A 184 30.40 -5.99 26.20
C THR A 184 31.09 -7.22 25.65
N MET A 185 30.37 -8.01 24.83
CA MET A 185 30.98 -9.17 24.13
C MET A 185 32.12 -8.77 23.21
N VAL A 186 32.03 -7.63 22.50
CA VAL A 186 33.15 -7.14 21.64
C VAL A 186 34.38 -6.79 22.45
N LYS A 187 34.23 -6.14 23.60
CA LYS A 187 35.39 -5.84 24.49
C LYS A 187 36.10 -7.12 24.91
N ASN A 188 35.35 -8.20 25.20
CA ASN A 188 35.93 -9.50 25.56
C ASN A 188 36.53 -10.25 24.36
N ILE A 189 36.10 -9.96 23.13
CA ILE A 189 36.64 -10.56 21.89
C ILE A 189 37.89 -9.80 21.38
N GLU A 190 38.13 -8.57 21.83
CA GLU A 190 39.36 -7.81 21.49
C GLU A 190 40.64 -8.54 21.93
N ASP A 191 40.56 -9.43 22.90
CA ASP A 191 41.66 -10.32 23.32
C ASP A 191 41.90 -11.46 22.29
N PHE A 192 40.98 -11.74 21.37
CA PHE A 192 41.14 -12.74 20.30
C PHE A 192 41.36 -12.05 18.94
N THR A 193 42.61 -11.82 18.59
CA THR A 193 43.07 -11.05 17.42
C THR A 193 42.53 -11.50 16.06
N LEU A 194 42.14 -12.76 15.89
CA LEU A 194 41.60 -13.30 14.63
C LEU A 194 40.09 -13.11 14.46
N LEU A 195 39.29 -13.03 15.53
CA LEU A 195 37.83 -12.93 15.48
C LEU A 195 37.31 -11.49 15.65
N ALA A 196 38.17 -10.57 16.12
CA ALA A 196 37.79 -9.18 16.35
C ALA A 196 37.17 -8.45 15.12
N PRO A 197 37.70 -8.60 13.88
CA PRO A 197 37.09 -7.91 12.71
C PRO A 197 35.70 -8.44 12.37
N ILE A 198 35.44 -9.75 12.53
CA ILE A 198 34.15 -10.38 12.27
C ILE A 198 33.13 -9.93 13.32
N GLY A 199 33.53 -9.89 14.60
CA GLY A 199 32.68 -9.41 15.69
C GLY A 199 32.27 -7.94 15.49
N LYS A 200 33.20 -7.08 15.14
CA LYS A 200 32.95 -5.66 14.83
C LYS A 200 32.01 -5.49 13.62
N PHE A 201 32.15 -6.31 12.58
CA PHE A 201 31.26 -6.30 11.42
C PHE A 201 29.85 -6.71 11.79
N LEU A 202 29.68 -7.81 12.55
CA LEU A 202 28.35 -8.29 12.98
C LEU A 202 27.62 -7.24 13.82
N ILE A 203 28.31 -6.55 14.73
CA ILE A 203 27.71 -5.50 15.54
C ILE A 203 27.27 -4.31 14.71
N ARG A 204 28.06 -3.89 13.71
CA ARG A 204 27.68 -2.83 12.78
C ARG A 204 26.45 -3.21 11.92
N LEU A 205 26.19 -4.51 11.73
CA LEU A 205 25.06 -4.99 10.95
C LEU A 205 23.74 -4.97 11.75
N ILE A 206 23.80 -5.03 13.09
CA ILE A 206 22.60 -5.09 13.95
C ILE A 206 21.58 -3.98 13.66
N PRO A 207 21.94 -2.69 13.59
CA PRO A 207 20.99 -1.62 13.29
C PRO A 207 20.30 -1.80 11.95
N TYR A 208 21.01 -2.32 10.94
CA TYR A 208 20.44 -2.62 9.62
C TYR A 208 19.41 -3.75 9.71
N VAL A 209 19.76 -4.86 10.36
CA VAL A 209 18.86 -6.01 10.52
C VAL A 209 17.61 -5.61 11.30
N LEU A 210 17.74 -4.86 12.38
CA LEU A 210 16.59 -4.37 13.15
C LEU A 210 15.69 -3.47 12.30
N THR A 211 16.27 -2.58 11.51
CA THR A 211 15.53 -1.71 10.60
C THR A 211 14.82 -2.52 9.51
N TRP A 212 15.47 -3.54 8.95
CA TRP A 212 14.86 -4.45 7.96
C TRP A 212 13.67 -5.20 8.54
N ILE A 213 13.79 -5.73 9.77
CA ILE A 213 12.71 -6.43 10.48
C ILE A 213 11.55 -5.45 10.73
N MET A 214 11.86 -4.24 11.19
CA MET A 214 10.86 -3.21 11.47
C MET A 214 10.04 -2.85 10.21
N PHE A 215 10.70 -2.54 9.09
CA PHE A 215 10.00 -2.21 7.85
C PHE A 215 9.24 -3.41 7.28
N THR A 216 9.84 -4.61 7.33
CA THR A 216 9.14 -5.86 6.91
C THR A 216 7.88 -6.08 7.73
N GLY A 217 7.97 -5.95 9.04
CA GLY A 217 6.83 -6.07 9.94
C GLY A 217 5.76 -5.00 9.64
N LEU A 218 6.17 -3.75 9.45
CA LEU A 218 5.26 -2.66 9.10
C LEU A 218 4.49 -2.96 7.80
N TYR A 219 5.17 -3.47 6.78
CA TYR A 219 4.55 -3.80 5.49
C TYR A 219 3.58 -4.97 5.56
N ILE A 220 3.77 -5.90 6.50
CA ILE A 220 2.88 -7.05 6.70
C ILE A 220 1.68 -6.68 7.57
N PHE A 221 1.91 -5.97 8.68
CA PHE A 221 0.88 -5.79 9.70
C PHE A 221 -0.02 -4.56 9.47
N MET A 222 0.49 -3.50 8.80
CA MET A 222 -0.30 -2.28 8.60
C MET A 222 -1.45 -2.46 7.60
N PRO A 223 -1.29 -3.06 6.41
CA PRO A 223 -2.40 -3.22 5.49
C PRO A 223 -3.45 -4.20 6.02
N ASN A 224 -4.73 -3.93 5.75
CA ASN A 224 -5.81 -4.87 6.07
C ASN A 224 -6.02 -5.89 4.93
N THR A 225 -4.93 -6.54 4.53
CA THR A 225 -4.93 -7.57 3.46
C THR A 225 -3.78 -8.56 3.66
N LYS A 226 -3.80 -9.67 2.94
CA LYS A 226 -2.73 -10.69 3.01
C LYS A 226 -1.50 -10.24 2.21
N VAL A 227 -0.43 -9.94 2.90
CA VAL A 227 0.86 -9.58 2.30
C VAL A 227 1.79 -10.79 2.31
N LYS A 228 2.35 -11.14 1.13
CA LYS A 228 3.30 -12.25 1.02
C LYS A 228 4.65 -11.85 1.63
N PHE A 229 5.11 -12.63 2.60
CA PHE A 229 6.36 -12.37 3.35
C PHE A 229 7.57 -12.07 2.45
N LYS A 230 7.73 -12.82 1.35
CA LYS A 230 8.85 -12.65 0.41
C LYS A 230 8.95 -11.21 -0.15
N HIS A 231 7.82 -10.64 -0.56
CA HIS A 231 7.80 -9.28 -1.14
C HIS A 231 8.00 -8.21 -0.06
N ALA A 232 7.39 -8.40 1.12
CA ALA A 232 7.60 -7.52 2.26
C ALA A 232 9.07 -7.52 2.73
N LEU A 233 9.72 -8.69 2.78
CA LEU A 233 11.12 -8.81 3.18
C LEU A 233 12.06 -8.10 2.21
N VAL A 234 11.91 -8.32 0.91
CA VAL A 234 12.74 -7.64 -0.11
C VAL A 234 12.59 -6.12 -0.02
N SER A 235 11.36 -5.63 0.04
CA SER A 235 11.09 -4.19 0.18
C SER A 235 11.55 -3.65 1.52
N GLY A 236 11.42 -4.42 2.60
CA GLY A 236 11.90 -4.07 3.94
C GLY A 236 13.42 -3.91 4.00
N ILE A 237 14.16 -4.80 3.34
CA ILE A 237 15.63 -4.70 3.20
C ILE A 237 15.99 -3.44 2.40
N LEU A 238 15.36 -3.19 1.26
CA LEU A 238 15.64 -2.04 0.42
C LEU A 238 15.30 -0.72 1.13
N ALA A 239 14.10 -0.59 1.68
CA ALA A 239 13.67 0.60 2.40
C ALA A 239 14.48 0.83 3.69
N GLY A 240 14.77 -0.23 4.45
CA GLY A 240 15.60 -0.14 5.66
C GLY A 240 17.03 0.27 5.34
N THR A 241 17.61 -0.23 4.26
CA THR A 241 18.96 0.18 3.80
C THR A 241 18.95 1.64 3.34
N ALA A 242 17.93 2.06 2.57
CA ALA A 242 17.77 3.45 2.16
C ALA A 242 17.59 4.39 3.36
N TYR A 243 16.81 3.97 4.36
CA TYR A 243 16.63 4.71 5.61
C TYR A 243 17.95 4.88 6.37
N GLN A 244 18.72 3.82 6.54
CA GLN A 244 20.03 3.88 7.22
C GLN A 244 21.04 4.76 6.46
N ALA A 245 21.06 4.65 5.12
CA ALA A 245 21.88 5.53 4.28
C ALA A 245 21.46 7.00 4.44
N PHE A 246 20.16 7.28 4.41
CA PHE A 246 19.63 8.61 4.65
C PHE A 246 19.96 9.12 6.04
N GLN A 247 19.80 8.31 7.08
CA GLN A 247 20.16 8.67 8.45
C GLN A 247 21.63 9.02 8.60
N PHE A 248 22.52 8.23 7.98
CA PHE A 248 23.95 8.54 7.95
C PHE A 248 24.24 9.87 7.27
N LEU A 249 23.65 10.13 6.10
CA LEU A 249 23.80 11.40 5.39
C LEU A 249 23.26 12.58 6.22
N TYR A 250 22.10 12.39 6.85
CA TYR A 250 21.47 13.41 7.68
C TYR A 250 22.35 13.79 8.88
N ILE A 251 22.88 12.81 9.64
CA ILE A 251 23.77 13.04 10.76
C ILE A 251 25.06 13.73 10.29
N SER A 252 25.65 13.26 9.19
CA SER A 252 26.85 13.86 8.62
C SER A 252 26.63 15.29 8.17
N SER A 253 25.44 15.61 7.62
CA SER A 253 25.09 16.96 7.19
C SER A 253 24.93 17.93 8.37
N GLN A 254 24.45 17.46 9.54
CA GLN A 254 24.32 18.29 10.73
C GLN A 254 25.69 18.82 11.25
N LEU A 255 26.75 18.03 11.07
CA LEU A 255 28.11 18.48 11.41
C LEU A 255 28.53 19.69 10.54
N TRP A 256 27.99 19.81 9.31
CA TRP A 256 28.23 20.95 8.44
C TRP A 256 27.29 22.12 8.80
N VAL A 257 26.03 21.85 9.09
CA VAL A 257 25.04 22.88 9.46
C VAL A 257 25.39 23.54 10.79
N SER A 258 25.96 22.83 11.75
CA SER A 258 26.41 23.40 13.02
C SER A 258 27.44 24.53 12.86
N ARG A 259 28.19 24.56 11.75
CA ARG A 259 29.05 25.69 11.38
C ARG A 259 28.30 26.92 10.87
N TYR A 260 27.07 26.73 10.36
CA TYR A 260 26.18 27.81 9.92
C TYR A 260 25.19 28.27 11.01
N ASN A 261 25.17 27.62 12.17
CA ASN A 261 24.31 27.97 13.32
C ASN A 261 24.53 29.40 13.87
N ALA A 262 25.55 30.10 13.40
CA ALA A 262 25.74 31.53 13.74
C ALA A 262 24.58 32.42 13.27
N ILE A 263 23.79 32.00 12.27
CA ILE A 263 22.70 32.81 11.70
C ILE A 263 21.32 32.40 12.23
N TYR A 264 21.06 31.07 12.35
CA TYR A 264 19.72 30.53 12.68
C TYR A 264 19.62 29.95 14.11
N GLY A 265 20.74 29.75 14.83
CA GLY A 265 20.74 29.25 16.22
C GLY A 265 19.96 27.95 16.39
N SER A 266 19.30 27.78 17.53
CA SER A 266 18.44 26.65 17.86
C SER A 266 17.16 26.57 16.99
N PHE A 267 16.81 27.64 16.27
CA PHE A 267 15.61 27.66 15.43
C PHE A 267 15.69 26.72 14.22
N ALA A 268 16.90 26.37 13.77
CA ALA A 268 17.11 25.43 12.65
C ALA A 268 16.78 23.97 13.01
N ALA A 269 16.75 23.60 14.29
CA ALA A 269 16.55 22.24 14.74
C ALA A 269 15.17 21.67 14.35
N LEU A 270 14.10 22.49 14.51
CA LEU A 270 12.74 22.05 14.20
C LEU A 270 12.52 21.79 12.70
N PRO A 271 12.86 22.68 11.77
CA PRO A 271 12.77 22.43 10.33
C PRO A 271 13.59 21.22 9.89
N LEU A 272 14.79 21.04 10.41
CA LEU A 272 15.63 19.88 10.08
C LEU A 272 15.01 18.57 10.58
N PHE A 273 14.45 18.57 11.79
CA PHE A 273 13.72 17.42 12.32
C PHE A 273 12.49 17.07 11.49
N LEU A 274 11.71 18.07 11.06
CA LEU A 274 10.56 17.87 10.18
C LEU A 274 11.00 17.30 8.82
N LEU A 275 12.10 17.80 8.25
CA LEU A 275 12.68 17.27 7.02
C LEU A 275 13.09 15.78 7.17
N TRP A 276 13.74 15.47 8.31
CA TRP A 276 14.10 14.07 8.61
C TRP A 276 12.88 13.17 8.70
N LEU A 277 11.83 13.57 9.40
CA LEU A 277 10.57 12.83 9.48
C LEU A 277 9.90 12.67 8.11
N GLN A 278 9.86 13.77 7.33
CA GLN A 278 9.26 13.79 6.00
C GLN A 278 9.92 12.78 5.05
N ILE A 279 11.25 12.76 5.00
CA ILE A 279 11.99 11.85 4.14
C ILE A 279 11.89 10.42 4.67
N SER A 280 11.90 10.22 5.98
CA SER A 280 11.71 8.90 6.61
C SER A 280 10.37 8.29 6.23
N TRP A 281 9.27 9.05 6.29
CA TRP A 281 7.96 8.61 5.84
C TRP A 281 7.90 8.39 4.32
N THR A 282 8.59 9.21 3.55
CA THR A 282 8.68 9.07 2.09
C THR A 282 9.34 7.73 1.72
N ILE A 283 10.46 7.37 2.35
CA ILE A 283 11.14 6.09 2.18
C ILE A 283 10.23 4.93 2.60
N CYS A 284 9.55 5.07 3.75
CA CYS A 284 8.62 4.08 4.26
C CYS A 284 7.48 3.79 3.26
N LEU A 285 6.81 4.83 2.77
CA LEU A 285 5.71 4.67 1.81
C LEU A 285 6.18 4.17 0.44
N PHE A 286 7.39 4.57 0.01
CA PHE A 286 7.97 4.02 -1.22
C PHE A 286 8.22 2.51 -1.10
N GLY A 287 8.71 2.03 0.03
CA GLY A 287 8.88 0.60 0.29
C GLY A 287 7.55 -0.16 0.39
N ALA A 288 6.50 0.47 0.93
CA ALA A 288 5.16 -0.11 0.94
C ALA A 288 4.60 -0.27 -0.49
N GLU A 289 4.78 0.76 -1.35
CA GLU A 289 4.40 0.71 -2.76
C GLU A 289 5.22 -0.34 -3.52
N LEU A 290 6.52 -0.47 -3.21
CA LEU A 290 7.37 -1.49 -3.81
C LEU A 290 6.92 -2.91 -3.42
N THR A 291 6.46 -3.11 -2.18
CA THR A 291 5.88 -4.38 -1.71
C THR A 291 4.62 -4.72 -2.50
N TYR A 292 3.72 -3.76 -2.64
CA TYR A 292 2.48 -3.91 -3.39
C TYR A 292 2.75 -4.19 -4.87
N ALA A 293 3.59 -3.38 -5.52
CA ALA A 293 3.96 -3.54 -6.92
C ALA A 293 4.59 -4.92 -7.18
N GLY A 294 5.53 -5.35 -6.31
CA GLY A 294 6.19 -6.64 -6.43
C GLY A 294 5.25 -7.83 -6.25
N GLN A 295 4.26 -7.74 -5.35
CA GLN A 295 3.29 -8.80 -5.14
C GLN A 295 2.26 -8.91 -6.27
N ASN A 296 1.88 -7.77 -6.87
CA ASN A 296 0.76 -7.71 -7.80
C ASN A 296 1.19 -7.45 -9.24
N ILE A 297 2.47 -7.63 -9.58
CA ILE A 297 3.01 -7.31 -10.91
C ILE A 297 2.26 -8.03 -12.04
N SER A 298 1.85 -9.28 -11.82
CA SER A 298 1.06 -10.06 -12.78
C SER A 298 -0.28 -9.40 -13.12
N ASN A 299 -0.91 -8.73 -12.15
CA ASN A 299 -2.20 -8.07 -12.33
C ASN A 299 -2.10 -6.79 -13.17
N PHE A 300 -0.89 -6.25 -13.35
CA PHE A 300 -0.62 -5.04 -14.14
C PHE A 300 -0.12 -5.32 -15.54
N ASN A 301 0.17 -6.59 -15.87
CA ASN A 301 0.42 -6.97 -17.24
C ASN A 301 -0.81 -6.59 -18.06
N PHE A 302 -0.60 -5.86 -19.18
CA PHE A 302 -1.66 -5.35 -20.05
C PHE A 302 -2.58 -4.23 -19.48
N ASP A 303 -2.37 -3.74 -18.24
CA ASP A 303 -3.23 -2.69 -17.63
C ASP A 303 -3.30 -1.41 -18.48
N ARG A 304 -2.26 -1.09 -19.22
CA ARG A 304 -2.21 0.09 -20.09
C ARG A 304 -3.07 -0.04 -21.35
N ASP A 305 -3.20 -1.25 -21.88
CA ASP A 305 -4.06 -1.53 -23.02
C ASP A 305 -5.54 -1.41 -22.64
N THR A 306 -5.87 -1.61 -21.34
CA THR A 306 -7.23 -1.56 -20.85
C THR A 306 -7.74 -0.14 -20.54
N ARG A 307 -6.86 0.84 -20.30
CA ARG A 307 -7.28 2.23 -20.02
C ARG A 307 -7.92 2.93 -21.20
N ASN A 308 -7.52 2.59 -22.44
CA ASN A 308 -8.00 3.18 -23.69
C ASN A 308 -8.74 2.18 -24.58
N ILE A 309 -9.36 1.19 -23.97
CA ILE A 309 -10.10 0.18 -24.72
C ILE A 309 -11.31 0.81 -25.41
N SER A 310 -11.51 0.50 -26.70
CA SER A 310 -12.65 1.01 -27.43
C SER A 310 -13.96 0.42 -26.88
N HIS A 311 -15.07 1.15 -27.04
CA HIS A 311 -16.38 0.69 -26.63
C HIS A 311 -16.71 -0.67 -27.29
N ARG A 312 -16.50 -0.82 -28.60
CA ARG A 312 -16.67 -2.07 -29.32
C ARG A 312 -15.86 -3.24 -28.75
N TYR A 313 -14.62 -3.00 -28.32
CA TYR A 313 -13.81 -4.07 -27.74
C TYR A 313 -14.27 -4.44 -26.32
N ARG A 314 -14.82 -3.47 -25.58
CA ARG A 314 -15.45 -3.72 -24.27
C ARG A 314 -16.70 -4.57 -24.41
N GLU A 315 -17.55 -4.29 -25.39
CA GLU A 315 -18.71 -5.12 -25.74
C GLU A 315 -18.28 -6.56 -26.06
N PHE A 316 -17.25 -6.72 -26.89
CA PHE A 316 -16.68 -8.04 -27.22
C PHE A 316 -16.25 -8.82 -25.97
N ILE A 317 -15.52 -8.18 -25.03
CA ILE A 317 -15.10 -8.83 -23.77
C ILE A 317 -16.31 -9.19 -22.92
N SER A 318 -17.32 -8.34 -22.87
CA SER A 318 -18.55 -8.62 -22.12
C SER A 318 -19.29 -9.83 -22.69
N ILE A 319 -19.39 -9.93 -24.01
CA ILE A 319 -19.97 -11.10 -24.71
C ILE A 319 -19.16 -12.36 -24.39
N LEU A 320 -17.83 -12.29 -24.49
CA LEU A 320 -16.92 -13.42 -24.22
C LEU A 320 -17.08 -13.94 -22.78
N ILE A 321 -17.02 -13.07 -21.80
CA ILE A 321 -17.17 -13.45 -20.38
C ILE A 321 -18.55 -14.03 -20.09
N MET A 322 -19.62 -13.42 -20.64
CA MET A 322 -20.98 -13.92 -20.44
C MET A 322 -21.20 -15.27 -21.10
N SER A 323 -20.64 -15.51 -22.30
CA SER A 323 -20.69 -16.79 -22.98
C SER A 323 -20.02 -17.89 -22.13
N LEU A 324 -18.84 -17.63 -21.56
CA LEU A 324 -18.16 -18.59 -20.69
C LEU A 324 -18.98 -18.93 -19.45
N ILE A 325 -19.51 -17.91 -18.76
CA ILE A 325 -20.34 -18.10 -17.57
C ILE A 325 -21.62 -18.88 -17.91
N ALA A 326 -22.29 -18.55 -19.03
CA ALA A 326 -23.50 -19.23 -19.47
C ALA A 326 -23.27 -20.69 -19.85
N LYS A 327 -22.18 -21.01 -20.59
CA LYS A 327 -21.79 -22.38 -20.96
C LYS A 327 -21.47 -23.24 -19.77
N ARG A 328 -20.72 -22.70 -18.79
CA ARG A 328 -20.34 -23.45 -17.58
C ARG A 328 -21.57 -23.73 -16.71
N PHE A 329 -22.49 -22.77 -16.65
CA PHE A 329 -23.77 -22.95 -15.98
C PHE A 329 -24.64 -24.02 -16.66
N GLU A 330 -24.70 -24.04 -18.00
CA GLU A 330 -25.44 -25.07 -18.76
C GLU A 330 -24.92 -26.48 -18.50
N LYS A 331 -23.59 -26.62 -18.37
CA LYS A 331 -22.94 -27.91 -18.07
C LYS A 331 -23.03 -28.30 -16.60
N ASN A 332 -23.64 -27.47 -15.75
CA ASN A 332 -23.77 -27.72 -14.31
C ASN A 332 -22.41 -27.86 -13.59
N GLU A 333 -21.38 -27.17 -14.09
CA GLU A 333 -20.04 -27.11 -13.50
C GLU A 333 -19.97 -26.03 -12.42
N SER A 334 -18.89 -26.08 -11.59
CA SER A 334 -18.65 -25.04 -10.55
C SER A 334 -18.54 -23.65 -11.18
N PRO A 335 -19.13 -22.60 -10.57
CA PRO A 335 -19.09 -21.25 -11.11
C PRO A 335 -17.66 -20.71 -11.24
N TYR A 336 -17.43 -19.88 -12.24
CA TYR A 336 -16.14 -19.20 -12.46
C TYR A 336 -15.87 -18.14 -11.40
N THR A 337 -14.65 -18.16 -10.88
CA THR A 337 -14.04 -17.00 -10.18
C THR A 337 -13.51 -15.98 -11.19
N ALA A 338 -13.30 -14.73 -10.76
CA ALA A 338 -12.70 -13.71 -11.64
C ALA A 338 -11.29 -14.11 -12.11
N GLN A 339 -10.55 -14.82 -11.27
CA GLN A 339 -9.20 -15.28 -11.59
C GLN A 339 -9.22 -16.34 -12.71
N GLU A 340 -10.09 -17.34 -12.62
CA GLU A 340 -10.23 -18.37 -13.65
C GLU A 340 -10.64 -17.78 -15.01
N ILE A 341 -11.59 -16.81 -15.02
CA ILE A 341 -11.99 -16.10 -16.24
C ILE A 341 -10.80 -15.34 -16.84
N SER A 342 -10.02 -14.65 -16.01
CA SER A 342 -8.85 -13.89 -16.43
C SER A 342 -7.81 -14.78 -17.09
N GLU A 343 -7.55 -15.96 -16.52
CA GLU A 343 -6.57 -16.94 -17.02
C GLU A 343 -7.07 -17.61 -18.31
N GLU A 344 -8.31 -18.04 -18.36
CA GLU A 344 -8.89 -18.73 -19.52
C GLU A 344 -9.04 -17.84 -20.74
N CYS A 345 -9.47 -16.57 -20.52
CA CYS A 345 -9.61 -15.58 -21.59
C CYS A 345 -8.31 -14.85 -21.93
N GLN A 346 -7.25 -15.02 -21.15
CA GLN A 346 -6.03 -14.21 -21.21
C GLN A 346 -6.30 -12.69 -21.16
N ILE A 347 -7.30 -12.30 -20.36
CA ILE A 347 -7.70 -10.91 -20.14
C ILE A 347 -7.09 -10.44 -18.81
N PRO A 348 -6.57 -9.21 -18.71
CA PRO A 348 -6.07 -8.67 -17.45
C PRO A 348 -7.12 -8.76 -16.35
N ILE A 349 -6.74 -9.26 -15.18
CA ILE A 349 -7.64 -9.47 -14.02
C ILE A 349 -8.43 -8.21 -13.65
N ARG A 350 -7.82 -7.03 -13.81
CA ARG A 350 -8.49 -5.76 -13.56
C ARG A 350 -9.64 -5.49 -14.54
N LEU A 351 -9.43 -5.78 -15.82
CA LEU A 351 -10.47 -5.63 -16.85
C LEU A 351 -11.57 -6.65 -16.61
N THR A 352 -11.20 -7.89 -16.25
CA THR A 352 -12.15 -8.93 -15.87
C THR A 352 -13.03 -8.47 -14.69
N HIS A 353 -12.44 -7.96 -13.61
CA HIS A 353 -13.21 -7.42 -12.48
C HIS A 353 -14.09 -6.23 -12.87
N GLN A 354 -13.59 -5.33 -13.72
CA GLN A 354 -14.38 -4.20 -14.19
C GLN A 354 -15.58 -4.67 -15.02
N THR A 355 -15.36 -5.61 -15.94
CA THR A 355 -16.44 -6.16 -16.78
C THR A 355 -17.45 -6.95 -15.94
N LEU A 356 -17.00 -7.77 -14.99
CA LEU A 356 -17.88 -8.49 -14.08
C LEU A 356 -18.72 -7.53 -13.21
N TYR A 357 -18.11 -6.46 -12.72
CA TYR A 357 -18.84 -5.42 -11.99
C TYR A 357 -19.92 -4.76 -12.88
N GLU A 358 -19.57 -4.44 -14.14
CA GLU A 358 -20.52 -3.87 -15.11
C GLU A 358 -21.69 -4.84 -15.41
N LEU A 359 -21.38 -6.13 -15.62
CA LEU A 359 -22.38 -7.18 -15.84
C LEU A 359 -23.28 -7.42 -14.63
N GLN A 360 -22.75 -7.30 -13.41
CA GLN A 360 -23.52 -7.39 -12.17
C GLN A 360 -24.44 -6.17 -12.00
N GLU A 361 -23.96 -4.96 -12.29
CA GLU A 361 -24.73 -3.72 -12.20
C GLU A 361 -25.93 -3.74 -13.14
N ILE A 362 -25.78 -4.27 -14.36
CA ILE A 362 -26.87 -4.48 -15.33
C ILE A 362 -27.69 -5.75 -15.07
N ARG A 363 -27.43 -6.45 -13.96
CA ARG A 363 -28.18 -7.63 -13.49
C ARG A 363 -28.20 -8.79 -14.49
N LEU A 364 -27.06 -9.07 -15.13
CA LEU A 364 -26.90 -10.27 -15.96
C LEU A 364 -26.19 -11.40 -15.21
N ILE A 365 -25.42 -11.07 -14.19
CA ILE A 365 -24.77 -12.02 -13.28
C ILE A 365 -25.00 -11.65 -11.83
N HIS A 366 -24.80 -12.60 -10.93
CA HIS A 366 -24.73 -12.40 -9.49
C HIS A 366 -23.56 -13.18 -8.89
N GLU A 367 -23.10 -12.69 -7.73
CA GLU A 367 -22.05 -13.31 -6.95
C GLU A 367 -22.58 -14.51 -6.17
N VAL A 368 -21.82 -15.60 -6.14
CA VAL A 368 -22.08 -16.80 -5.34
C VAL A 368 -20.81 -17.19 -4.58
N VAL A 369 -20.96 -17.69 -3.38
CA VAL A 369 -19.83 -18.23 -2.59
C VAL A 369 -19.72 -19.71 -2.91
N THR A 370 -18.60 -20.15 -3.43
CA THR A 370 -18.37 -21.53 -3.90
C THR A 370 -18.05 -22.49 -2.77
N ASP A 371 -17.45 -22.01 -1.68
CA ASP A 371 -17.08 -22.87 -0.54
C ASP A 371 -17.08 -22.04 0.75
N GLU A 372 -17.70 -22.54 1.83
CA GLU A 372 -17.74 -21.86 3.14
C GLU A 372 -16.34 -21.61 3.74
N LYS A 373 -15.32 -22.32 3.24
CA LYS A 373 -13.93 -22.25 3.74
C LYS A 373 -13.02 -21.30 2.97
N SER A 374 -13.30 -21.01 1.68
CA SER A 374 -12.39 -20.21 0.84
C SER A 374 -12.77 -18.74 0.72
N GLU A 375 -14.01 -18.35 1.05
CA GLU A 375 -14.56 -16.99 0.80
C GLU A 375 -14.36 -16.49 -0.65
N ASP A 376 -14.07 -17.40 -1.60
CA ASP A 376 -13.85 -17.03 -2.99
C ASP A 376 -15.20 -16.74 -3.67
N ILE A 377 -15.27 -15.55 -4.25
CA ILE A 377 -16.44 -15.06 -4.97
C ILE A 377 -16.40 -15.61 -6.40
N ALA A 378 -17.46 -16.31 -6.80
CA ALA A 378 -17.68 -16.78 -8.15
C ALA A 378 -18.95 -16.16 -8.74
N TYR A 379 -19.17 -16.34 -10.04
CA TYR A 379 -20.22 -15.64 -10.78
C TYR A 379 -21.13 -16.61 -11.52
N GLN A 380 -22.44 -16.39 -11.42
CA GLN A 380 -23.47 -17.16 -12.12
C GLN A 380 -24.43 -16.24 -12.89
N PRO A 381 -25.11 -16.73 -13.95
CA PRO A 381 -26.17 -15.99 -14.61
C PRO A 381 -27.29 -15.62 -13.64
N SER A 382 -27.85 -14.41 -13.75
CA SER A 382 -28.95 -13.93 -12.92
C SER A 382 -30.33 -14.12 -13.55
N MET A 383 -30.38 -14.64 -14.80
CA MET A 383 -31.59 -14.92 -15.53
C MET A 383 -31.47 -16.22 -16.33
N ASP A 384 -32.57 -16.70 -16.90
CA ASP A 384 -32.61 -17.90 -17.70
C ASP A 384 -31.67 -17.81 -18.93
N ILE A 385 -30.69 -18.71 -19.01
CA ILE A 385 -29.68 -18.75 -20.08
C ILE A 385 -30.32 -18.95 -21.47
N ASN A 386 -31.52 -19.57 -21.56
CA ASN A 386 -32.27 -19.75 -22.82
C ASN A 386 -32.95 -18.46 -23.32
N LYS A 387 -33.00 -17.43 -22.50
CA LYS A 387 -33.50 -16.09 -22.84
C LYS A 387 -32.38 -15.06 -22.94
N MET A 388 -31.15 -15.44 -22.56
CA MET A 388 -30.01 -14.56 -22.50
C MET A 388 -29.31 -14.52 -23.86
N ASN A 389 -29.70 -13.55 -24.70
CA ASN A 389 -29.12 -13.33 -26.01
C ASN A 389 -28.15 -12.13 -26.03
N VAL A 390 -27.41 -11.98 -27.12
CA VAL A 390 -26.46 -10.88 -27.31
C VAL A 390 -27.15 -9.52 -27.32
N SER A 391 -28.36 -9.43 -27.87
CA SER A 391 -29.15 -8.19 -27.91
C SER A 391 -29.43 -7.63 -26.51
N ILE A 392 -29.92 -8.48 -25.59
CA ILE A 392 -30.17 -8.09 -24.18
C ILE A 392 -28.92 -7.61 -23.49
N LEU A 393 -27.77 -8.25 -23.73
CA LEU A 393 -26.50 -7.83 -23.18
C LEU A 393 -26.12 -6.42 -23.65
N LEU A 394 -26.16 -6.19 -24.96
CA LEU A 394 -25.77 -4.92 -25.56
C LEU A 394 -26.71 -3.78 -25.17
N ASP A 395 -28.04 -4.01 -25.20
CA ASP A 395 -29.06 -3.03 -24.78
C ASP A 395 -28.84 -2.61 -23.31
N ARG A 396 -28.63 -3.58 -22.40
CA ARG A 396 -28.38 -3.26 -20.99
C ARG A 396 -27.05 -2.56 -20.75
N LEU A 397 -26.02 -2.84 -21.55
CA LEU A 397 -24.73 -2.11 -21.46
C LEU A 397 -24.89 -0.67 -21.93
N ASP A 398 -25.63 -0.44 -22.99
CA ASP A 398 -25.88 0.89 -23.56
C ASP A 398 -26.76 1.76 -22.66
N THR A 399 -27.76 1.16 -22.01
CA THR A 399 -28.67 1.86 -21.09
C THR A 399 -28.13 2.02 -19.68
N ARG A 400 -26.89 1.53 -19.43
CA ARG A 400 -26.24 1.64 -18.14
C ARG A 400 -25.86 3.09 -17.82
N GLY A 401 -26.40 3.65 -16.76
CA GLY A 401 -26.10 4.99 -16.29
C GLY A 401 -27.34 5.86 -16.15
N SER A 402 -27.17 7.16 -16.15
CA SER A 402 -28.27 8.11 -16.02
C SER A 402 -28.47 8.87 -17.32
N GLU A 403 -29.68 8.85 -17.85
CA GLU A 403 -30.14 9.70 -18.96
C GLU A 403 -30.85 10.97 -18.48
N ALA A 404 -30.90 11.20 -17.17
CA ALA A 404 -31.59 12.34 -16.54
C ALA A 404 -30.77 13.63 -16.63
N PHE A 405 -30.49 14.08 -17.83
CA PHE A 405 -29.87 15.38 -18.09
C PHE A 405 -30.93 16.43 -18.42
N LYS A 406 -30.57 17.72 -18.25
CA LYS A 406 -31.46 18.86 -18.59
C LYS A 406 -31.58 19.13 -20.09
N ILE A 407 -31.19 18.19 -20.95
CA ILE A 407 -31.35 18.27 -22.40
C ILE A 407 -32.77 17.77 -22.74
N ASP A 408 -33.52 18.59 -23.43
CA ASP A 408 -34.90 18.23 -23.84
C ASP A 408 -34.83 17.37 -25.11
N LYS A 409 -34.62 16.06 -24.90
CA LYS A 409 -34.53 15.06 -25.96
C LYS A 409 -35.90 14.74 -26.59
N ASP A 410 -37.01 15.15 -25.96
CA ASP A 410 -38.34 14.81 -26.37
C ASP A 410 -38.99 15.92 -27.23
N LYS A 411 -38.38 17.15 -27.22
CA LYS A 411 -38.90 18.31 -27.96
C LYS A 411 -37.83 18.97 -28.84
N GLU A 412 -36.82 19.56 -28.20
CA GLU A 412 -35.84 20.40 -28.92
C GLU A 412 -34.87 19.56 -29.75
N PHE A 413 -34.53 18.33 -29.31
CA PHE A 413 -33.58 17.43 -29.96
C PHE A 413 -34.19 16.05 -30.27
N SER A 414 -35.49 16.03 -30.59
CA SER A 414 -36.24 14.79 -30.86
C SER A 414 -35.74 14.06 -32.10
N ASP A 415 -35.34 14.81 -33.14
CA ASP A 415 -34.96 14.22 -34.43
C ASP A 415 -33.62 13.47 -34.29
N GLU A 416 -32.64 14.04 -33.58
CA GLU A 416 -31.33 13.41 -33.32
C GLU A 416 -31.51 12.17 -32.46
N TRP A 417 -32.36 12.26 -31.43
CA TRP A 417 -32.64 11.12 -30.55
C TRP A 417 -33.35 9.99 -31.31
N GLU A 418 -34.35 10.28 -32.15
CA GLU A 418 -35.07 9.28 -32.94
C GLU A 418 -34.13 8.56 -33.93
N VAL A 419 -33.22 9.28 -34.60
CA VAL A 419 -32.23 8.70 -35.51
C VAL A 419 -31.30 7.74 -34.76
N LEU A 420 -30.84 8.14 -33.56
CA LEU A 420 -30.00 7.28 -32.73
C LEU A 420 -30.72 6.00 -32.33
N MET A 421 -31.97 6.14 -31.85
CA MET A 421 -32.78 4.99 -31.39
C MET A 421 -33.08 4.02 -32.52
N LYS A 422 -33.39 4.49 -33.72
CA LYS A 422 -33.58 3.63 -34.91
C LYS A 422 -32.33 2.86 -35.27
N ALA A 423 -31.16 3.51 -35.27
CA ALA A 423 -29.90 2.86 -35.55
C ALA A 423 -29.54 1.77 -34.51
N LYS A 424 -29.83 2.03 -33.22
CA LYS A 424 -29.64 1.06 -32.15
C LYS A 424 -30.63 -0.12 -32.27
N GLU A 425 -31.88 0.12 -32.59
CA GLU A 425 -32.88 -0.95 -32.77
C GLU A 425 -32.47 -1.91 -33.91
N GLU A 426 -32.02 -1.38 -35.05
CA GLU A 426 -31.49 -2.21 -36.14
C GLU A 426 -30.27 -3.03 -35.71
N TYR A 427 -29.36 -2.43 -34.94
CA TYR A 427 -28.18 -3.10 -34.40
C TYR A 427 -28.56 -4.27 -33.50
N TYR A 428 -29.51 -4.09 -32.59
CA TYR A 428 -29.97 -5.13 -31.66
C TYR A 428 -30.76 -6.26 -32.35
N LYS A 429 -31.61 -5.96 -33.37
CA LYS A 429 -32.35 -6.97 -34.11
C LYS A 429 -31.44 -8.04 -34.74
N GLY A 430 -30.26 -7.65 -35.21
CA GLY A 430 -29.31 -8.61 -35.75
C GLY A 430 -28.72 -9.58 -34.73
N ALA A 431 -28.81 -9.27 -33.44
CA ALA A 431 -28.24 -10.06 -32.33
C ALA A 431 -29.30 -10.81 -31.50
N GLU A 432 -30.60 -10.64 -31.75
CA GLU A 432 -31.67 -11.26 -30.96
C GLU A 432 -31.70 -12.79 -31.00
N GLN A 433 -31.30 -13.38 -32.11
CA GLN A 433 -31.36 -14.84 -32.29
C GLN A 433 -30.11 -15.55 -31.75
N VAL A 434 -29.11 -14.82 -31.32
CA VAL A 434 -27.83 -15.40 -30.87
C VAL A 434 -27.83 -15.51 -29.34
N LEU A 435 -27.99 -16.73 -28.84
CA LEU A 435 -27.89 -16.98 -27.40
C LEU A 435 -26.42 -16.96 -26.96
N LEU A 436 -26.15 -16.37 -25.79
CA LEU A 436 -24.78 -16.26 -25.24
C LEU A 436 -24.19 -17.64 -24.93
N LYS A 437 -25.02 -18.62 -24.59
CA LYS A 437 -24.56 -20.00 -24.32
C LYS A 437 -24.12 -20.75 -25.58
N ASP A 438 -24.56 -20.34 -26.77
CA ASP A 438 -24.28 -21.02 -28.01
C ASP A 438 -23.04 -20.45 -28.73
N LEU A 439 -22.47 -19.34 -28.24
CA LEU A 439 -21.23 -18.74 -28.75
C LEU A 439 -19.99 -19.51 -28.29
#